data_d02f0c9cbbefe778cf584b821b840fe9
#
_entry.id   d02f0c9cbbefe778cf584b821b840fe9
#
_cell.length_a   1.000
_cell.length_b   1.000
_cell.length_c   1.000
_cell.angle_alpha   90.00
_cell.angle_beta   90.00
_cell.angle_gamma   90.00
#
_symmetry.space_group_name_H-M   'P 1'
#
loop_
_entity.id
_entity.type
_entity.pdbx_description
1 polymer ?
#
loop_
_entity_poly.entity_id
_entity_poly.type
_entity_poly.pdbx_seq_one_letter_code
_entity_poly.pdbx_strand_id
1 'polypeptide(L)'
;MSAALKTYLLAFLGVIVTGVSYAQSGPYQYYPLTPCRIVDTRNANGINGGPAFDAGTQRDFAVRGNCGVPVSAKAITMNVVIVTPAVGGYLTAWPSGGARPLASMLNFTSTDSALANGAIIGLSTNAQDLSIYNGANGTAHVVIDVSGYFQ
;
A
#
# COMPACT_ATOMS: atom_id res chain seq x y z
N MET A 1 57.21 -48.61 15.23
CA MET A 1 56.97 -47.22 14.79
C MET A 1 55.56 -47.17 14.35
N SER A 2 54.66 -46.59 15.21
CA SER A 2 53.21 -46.54 14.99
C SER A 2 52.85 -45.12 14.55
N ALA A 3 52.29 -44.97 13.33
CA ALA A 3 51.81 -43.70 12.80
C ALA A 3 50.38 -43.56 13.19
N ALA A 4 50.10 -42.59 14.05
CA ALA A 4 48.71 -42.19 14.43
C ALA A 4 48.07 -41.35 13.33
N LEU A 5 47.01 -41.88 12.70
CA LEU A 5 46.20 -41.21 11.72
C LEU A 5 45.23 -40.27 12.47
N LYS A 6 45.42 -38.95 12.39
CA LYS A 6 44.48 -37.95 12.94
C LYS A 6 43.36 -37.72 11.94
N THR A 7 42.16 -38.23 12.26
CA THR A 7 40.96 -37.97 11.52
C THR A 7 40.39 -36.60 11.94
N TYR A 8 40.38 -35.59 11.05
CA TYR A 8 39.71 -34.33 11.27
C TYR A 8 38.26 -34.46 10.85
N LEU A 9 37.37 -34.42 11.84
CA LEU A 9 35.90 -34.34 11.62
C LEU A 9 35.51 -32.89 11.33
N LEU A 10 35.28 -32.58 10.06
CA LEU A 10 34.71 -31.27 9.65
C LEU A 10 33.21 -31.28 9.92
N ALA A 11 32.80 -30.60 10.98
CA ALA A 11 31.39 -30.34 11.24
C ALA A 11 30.90 -29.26 10.27
N PHE A 12 30.11 -29.63 9.26
CA PHE A 12 29.36 -28.71 8.44
C PHE A 12 28.15 -28.17 9.25
N LEU A 13 28.25 -26.96 9.72
CA LEU A 13 27.08 -26.23 10.31
C LEU A 13 26.20 -25.78 9.19
N GLY A 14 25.18 -26.58 8.85
CA GLY A 14 24.15 -26.18 7.87
C GLY A 14 23.28 -25.04 8.42
N VAL A 15 23.41 -23.86 7.86
CA VAL A 15 22.48 -22.75 8.14
C VAL A 15 21.16 -23.09 7.45
N ILE A 16 20.16 -23.52 8.22
CA ILE A 16 18.79 -23.66 7.73
C ILE A 16 18.21 -22.25 7.62
N VAL A 17 18.22 -21.69 6.42
CA VAL A 17 17.44 -20.48 6.11
C VAL A 17 15.98 -20.90 6.01
N THR A 18 15.23 -20.73 7.09
CA THR A 18 13.77 -20.86 7.05
C THR A 18 13.21 -19.69 6.26
N GLY A 19 13.01 -19.87 4.96
CA GLY A 19 12.25 -18.93 4.15
C GLY A 19 10.82 -18.87 4.68
N VAL A 20 10.39 -17.70 5.18
CA VAL A 20 8.98 -17.46 5.50
C VAL A 20 8.23 -17.40 4.17
N SER A 21 7.66 -18.52 3.76
CA SER A 21 6.69 -18.54 2.66
C SER A 21 5.42 -17.85 3.13
N TYR A 22 5.19 -16.63 2.68
CA TYR A 22 3.88 -16.03 2.77
C TYR A 22 2.97 -16.80 1.81
N ALA A 23 2.22 -17.77 2.33
CA ALA A 23 1.18 -18.43 1.59
C ALA A 23 0.11 -17.37 1.26
N GLN A 24 0.06 -16.91 0.03
CA GLN A 24 -1.03 -16.11 -0.46
C GLN A 24 -2.25 -17.02 -0.53
N SER A 25 -3.13 -16.92 0.45
CA SER A 25 -4.39 -17.65 0.45
C SER A 25 -5.31 -17.02 -0.62
N GLY A 26 -5.60 -17.72 -1.68
CA GLY A 26 -6.52 -17.35 -2.76
C GLY A 26 -7.11 -18.60 -3.39
N PRO A 27 -8.05 -18.51 -4.32
CA PRO A 27 -8.53 -17.29 -4.97
C PRO A 27 -9.51 -16.48 -4.12
N TYR A 28 -9.47 -15.14 -4.26
CA TYR A 28 -10.45 -14.24 -3.64
C TYR A 28 -11.57 -13.93 -4.61
N GLN A 29 -12.80 -13.80 -4.10
CA GLN A 29 -13.97 -13.38 -4.86
C GLN A 29 -14.10 -11.85 -4.82
N TYR A 30 -14.53 -11.26 -5.94
CA TYR A 30 -14.85 -9.85 -6.04
C TYR A 30 -16.29 -9.58 -5.63
N TYR A 31 -16.47 -8.54 -4.81
CA TYR A 31 -17.77 -8.03 -4.36
C TYR A 31 -17.88 -6.56 -4.73
N PRO A 32 -18.80 -6.19 -5.65
CA PRO A 32 -19.01 -4.79 -6.00
C PRO A 32 -19.66 -4.03 -4.85
N LEU A 33 -19.29 -2.76 -4.71
CA LEU A 33 -19.91 -1.80 -3.80
C LEU A 33 -20.49 -0.63 -4.59
N THR A 34 -21.54 0.00 -4.07
CA THR A 34 -21.91 1.34 -4.53
C THR A 34 -20.69 2.26 -4.28
N PRO A 35 -20.22 3.00 -5.31
CA PRO A 35 -19.06 3.87 -5.14
C PRO A 35 -19.19 4.79 -3.93
N CYS A 36 -18.17 4.82 -3.08
CA CYS A 36 -18.17 5.56 -1.83
C CYS A 36 -16.81 6.23 -1.63
N ARG A 37 -16.83 7.54 -1.29
CA ARG A 37 -15.63 8.29 -0.97
C ARG A 37 -15.11 7.93 0.40
N ILE A 38 -13.92 7.31 0.44
CA ILE A 38 -13.32 6.83 1.69
C ILE A 38 -12.22 7.75 2.21
N VAL A 39 -11.52 8.46 1.32
CA VAL A 39 -10.49 9.45 1.67
C VAL A 39 -10.74 10.74 0.91
N ASP A 40 -10.67 11.86 1.61
CA ASP A 40 -10.66 13.19 0.98
C ASP A 40 -9.83 14.15 1.84
N THR A 41 -8.58 14.37 1.43
CA THR A 41 -7.64 15.21 2.20
C THR A 41 -7.96 16.71 2.17
N ARG A 42 -8.99 17.12 1.43
CA ARG A 42 -9.51 18.51 1.45
C ARG A 42 -10.44 18.76 2.63
N ASN A 43 -10.96 17.70 3.26
CA ASN A 43 -11.80 17.77 4.45
C ASN A 43 -10.98 18.12 5.71
N ALA A 44 -11.67 18.29 6.84
CA ALA A 44 -11.04 18.50 8.15
C ALA A 44 -9.98 17.42 8.43
N ASN A 45 -8.95 17.80 9.21
CA ASN A 45 -7.85 16.90 9.57
C ASN A 45 -8.33 15.64 10.27
N GLY A 46 -7.84 14.49 9.84
CA GLY A 46 -8.22 13.19 10.38
C GLY A 46 -7.57 12.04 9.63
N ILE A 47 -7.85 10.80 10.06
CA ILE A 47 -7.25 9.58 9.48
C ILE A 47 -7.51 9.52 7.97
N ASN A 48 -8.76 9.71 7.54
CA ASN A 48 -9.18 9.66 6.14
C ASN A 48 -9.47 11.07 5.56
N GLY A 49 -9.10 12.13 6.27
CA GLY A 49 -9.26 13.52 5.90
C GLY A 49 -7.94 14.23 5.64
N GLY A 50 -7.96 15.57 5.83
CA GLY A 50 -6.77 16.43 5.76
C GLY A 50 -5.67 16.08 6.76
N PRO A 51 -4.58 16.82 6.68
CA PRO A 51 -4.25 17.87 5.69
C PRO A 51 -3.92 17.31 4.30
N ALA A 52 -3.56 18.19 3.34
CA ALA A 52 -2.90 17.79 2.10
C ALA A 52 -1.63 16.99 2.41
N PHE A 53 -1.19 16.18 1.44
CA PHE A 53 0.12 15.53 1.52
C PHE A 53 1.22 16.57 1.39
N ASP A 54 2.21 16.54 2.27
CA ASP A 54 3.45 17.26 2.10
C ASP A 54 4.37 16.58 1.07
N ALA A 55 5.36 17.32 0.61
CA ALA A 55 6.38 16.84 -0.31
C ALA A 55 7.10 15.60 0.23
N GLY A 56 7.16 14.55 -0.56
CA GLY A 56 7.90 13.32 -0.22
C GLY A 56 7.39 12.58 1.02
N THR A 57 6.10 12.72 1.38
CA THR A 57 5.55 12.09 2.58
C THR A 57 4.63 10.91 2.27
N GLN A 58 4.52 10.02 3.24
CA GLN A 58 3.57 8.90 3.29
C GLN A 58 2.48 9.19 4.31
N ARG A 59 1.27 8.73 3.99
CA ARG A 59 0.16 8.65 4.95
C ARG A 59 -0.52 7.29 4.84
N ASP A 60 -0.98 6.80 5.98
CA ASP A 60 -1.74 5.56 6.08
C ASP A 60 -3.22 5.88 6.35
N PHE A 61 -4.11 5.14 5.69
CA PHE A 61 -5.56 5.34 5.73
C PHE A 61 -6.26 4.09 6.21
N ALA A 62 -7.41 4.26 6.89
CA ALA A 62 -8.26 3.17 7.32
C ALA A 62 -9.34 2.92 6.24
N VAL A 63 -9.27 1.77 5.59
CA VAL A 63 -10.19 1.37 4.52
C VAL A 63 -11.21 0.36 5.05
N ARG A 64 -10.76 -0.72 5.67
CA ARG A 64 -11.66 -1.74 6.23
C ARG A 64 -12.53 -1.18 7.34
N GLY A 65 -13.77 -1.62 7.38
CA GLY A 65 -14.79 -1.09 8.29
C GLY A 65 -15.47 0.20 7.83
N ASN A 66 -15.02 0.78 6.71
CA ASN A 66 -15.59 1.99 6.13
C ASN A 66 -16.19 1.72 4.75
N CYS A 67 -17.15 2.53 4.32
CA CYS A 67 -17.78 2.45 2.99
C CYS A 67 -18.30 1.05 2.60
N GLY A 68 -18.67 0.20 3.54
CA GLY A 68 -19.12 -1.17 3.27
C GLY A 68 -17.98 -2.18 3.00
N VAL A 69 -16.71 -1.78 3.08
CA VAL A 69 -15.57 -2.69 3.00
C VAL A 69 -15.46 -3.50 4.30
N PRO A 70 -15.65 -4.82 4.30
CA PRO A 70 -15.62 -5.61 5.53
C PRO A 70 -14.19 -5.72 6.09
N VAL A 71 -14.10 -6.01 7.39
CA VAL A 71 -12.80 -6.21 8.06
C VAL A 71 -12.01 -7.42 7.53
N SER A 72 -12.68 -8.35 6.88
CA SER A 72 -12.09 -9.53 6.23
C SER A 72 -11.53 -9.26 4.83
N ALA A 73 -11.81 -8.08 4.23
CA ALA A 73 -11.33 -7.73 2.89
C ALA A 73 -9.80 -7.85 2.80
N LYS A 74 -9.32 -8.39 1.67
CA LYS A 74 -7.91 -8.59 1.35
C LYS A 74 -7.37 -7.56 0.37
N ALA A 75 -8.24 -7.04 -0.49
CA ALA A 75 -7.92 -5.99 -1.45
C ALA A 75 -9.18 -5.18 -1.77
N ILE A 76 -8.98 -4.00 -2.35
CA ILE A 76 -10.05 -3.13 -2.85
C ILE A 76 -9.84 -2.76 -4.31
N THR A 77 -10.94 -2.47 -5.00
CA THR A 77 -10.94 -1.66 -6.21
C THR A 77 -11.18 -0.22 -5.82
N MET A 78 -10.32 0.66 -6.27
CA MET A 78 -10.42 2.08 -5.94
C MET A 78 -10.12 2.97 -7.15
N ASN A 79 -10.68 4.17 -7.14
CA ASN A 79 -10.27 5.27 -7.98
C ASN A 79 -9.52 6.28 -7.10
N VAL A 80 -8.24 6.51 -7.44
CA VAL A 80 -7.42 7.52 -6.75
C VAL A 80 -7.35 8.76 -7.61
N VAL A 81 -7.60 9.91 -7.01
CA VAL A 81 -7.55 11.22 -7.67
C VAL A 81 -6.52 12.09 -6.97
N ILE A 82 -5.54 12.60 -7.72
CA ILE A 82 -4.72 13.73 -7.30
C ILE A 82 -5.47 15.02 -7.65
N VAL A 83 -5.49 15.98 -6.72
CA VAL A 83 -6.22 17.24 -6.90
C VAL A 83 -5.27 18.41 -6.63
N THR A 84 -5.22 19.34 -7.58
CA THR A 84 -4.43 20.58 -7.52
C THR A 84 -3.02 20.38 -6.97
N PRO A 85 -2.18 19.50 -7.57
CA PRO A 85 -0.80 19.33 -7.14
C PRO A 85 -0.01 20.61 -7.38
N ALA A 86 0.81 21.01 -6.40
CA ALA A 86 1.64 22.21 -6.51
C ALA A 86 2.75 22.06 -7.59
N VAL A 87 3.22 20.82 -7.78
CA VAL A 87 4.25 20.46 -8.77
C VAL A 87 3.96 19.08 -9.32
N GLY A 88 4.58 18.70 -10.44
CA GLY A 88 4.50 17.35 -10.99
C GLY A 88 5.15 16.31 -10.10
N GLY A 89 4.68 15.07 -10.20
CA GLY A 89 5.17 13.96 -9.40
C GLY A 89 4.40 12.67 -9.65
N TYR A 90 4.35 11.83 -8.64
CA TYR A 90 3.65 10.53 -8.70
C TYR A 90 3.07 10.14 -7.34
N LEU A 91 2.07 9.28 -7.38
CA LEU A 91 1.57 8.56 -6.20
C LEU A 91 1.99 7.09 -6.27
N THR A 92 2.32 6.54 -5.11
CA THR A 92 2.48 5.09 -4.91
C THR A 92 1.48 4.62 -3.87
N ALA A 93 0.87 3.44 -4.06
CA ALA A 93 -0.04 2.82 -3.10
C ALA A 93 0.38 1.38 -2.80
N TRP A 94 0.27 0.94 -1.54
CA TRP A 94 0.57 -0.43 -1.11
C TRP A 94 -0.10 -0.76 0.22
N PRO A 95 -0.20 -2.05 0.61
CA PRO A 95 -0.64 -2.43 1.95
C PRO A 95 0.26 -1.82 3.02
N SER A 96 -0.30 -1.15 4.01
CA SER A 96 0.47 -0.44 5.04
C SER A 96 1.37 -1.39 5.85
N GLY A 97 2.44 -0.84 6.43
CA GLY A 97 3.41 -1.60 7.23
C GLY A 97 4.47 -2.35 6.40
N GLY A 98 4.29 -2.47 5.09
CA GLY A 98 5.31 -3.00 4.17
C GLY A 98 6.27 -1.92 3.66
N ALA A 99 7.38 -2.36 3.04
CA ALA A 99 8.29 -1.45 2.35
C ALA A 99 7.59 -0.81 1.14
N ARG A 100 7.82 0.51 0.93
CA ARG A 100 7.29 1.21 -0.23
C ARG A 100 7.84 0.59 -1.54
N PRO A 101 6.96 0.17 -2.48
CA PRO A 101 7.41 -0.29 -3.78
C PRO A 101 7.95 0.85 -4.64
N LEU A 102 8.78 0.53 -5.64
CA LEU A 102 9.28 1.52 -6.60
C LEU A 102 8.25 1.89 -7.67
N ALA A 103 7.17 1.12 -7.81
CA ALA A 103 6.14 1.35 -8.82
C ALA A 103 5.30 2.58 -8.49
N SER A 104 5.12 3.49 -9.45
CA SER A 104 4.11 4.53 -9.39
C SER A 104 2.73 3.96 -9.77
N MET A 105 1.69 4.44 -9.10
CA MET A 105 0.30 4.13 -9.44
C MET A 105 -0.32 5.21 -10.33
N LEU A 106 0.03 6.48 -10.12
CA LEU A 106 -0.46 7.64 -10.85
C LEU A 106 0.69 8.64 -11.01
N ASN A 107 0.96 9.06 -12.25
CA ASN A 107 1.91 10.15 -12.54
C ASN A 107 1.11 11.38 -12.95
N PHE A 108 1.53 12.56 -12.50
CA PHE A 108 0.80 13.80 -12.68
C PHE A 108 1.73 15.00 -12.89
N THR A 109 1.17 16.08 -13.42
CA THR A 109 1.84 17.36 -13.62
C THR A 109 1.21 18.45 -12.76
N SER A 110 1.86 19.61 -12.63
CA SER A 110 1.29 20.77 -11.91
C SER A 110 0.08 21.40 -12.61
N THR A 111 -0.17 21.04 -13.87
CA THR A 111 -1.29 21.56 -14.66
C THR A 111 -2.55 20.70 -14.50
N ASP A 112 -2.46 19.54 -13.87
CA ASP A 112 -3.60 18.67 -13.63
C ASP A 112 -4.46 19.22 -12.47
N SER A 113 -5.61 19.79 -12.80
CA SER A 113 -6.58 20.23 -11.77
C SER A 113 -7.17 19.06 -11.00
N ALA A 114 -7.39 17.92 -11.69
CA ALA A 114 -7.74 16.63 -11.15
C ALA A 114 -7.36 15.53 -12.14
N LEU A 115 -6.56 14.57 -11.73
CA LEU A 115 -6.20 13.41 -12.53
C LEU A 115 -6.45 12.14 -11.71
N ALA A 116 -7.11 11.16 -12.32
CA ALA A 116 -7.53 9.93 -11.65
C ALA A 116 -6.91 8.69 -12.28
N ASN A 117 -6.75 7.63 -11.46
CA ASN A 117 -6.41 6.29 -11.91
C ASN A 117 -7.17 5.23 -11.10
N GLY A 118 -7.72 4.23 -11.80
CA GLY A 118 -8.30 3.04 -11.19
C GLY A 118 -7.22 2.02 -10.82
N ALA A 119 -7.32 1.44 -9.63
CA ALA A 119 -6.36 0.42 -9.18
C ALA A 119 -7.02 -0.66 -8.32
N ILE A 120 -6.38 -1.83 -8.29
CA ILE A 120 -6.64 -2.89 -7.30
C ILE A 120 -5.45 -2.90 -6.36
N ILE A 121 -5.68 -2.70 -5.06
CA ILE A 121 -4.63 -2.65 -4.05
C ILE A 121 -4.97 -3.60 -2.91
N GLY A 122 -3.97 -4.41 -2.50
CA GLY A 122 -4.06 -5.23 -1.30
C GLY A 122 -4.17 -4.36 -0.05
N LEU A 123 -4.80 -4.89 0.99
CA LEU A 123 -4.89 -4.26 2.31
C LEU A 123 -4.06 -5.04 3.32
N SER A 124 -3.38 -4.35 4.24
CA SER A 124 -2.67 -4.98 5.35
C SER A 124 -3.64 -5.37 6.47
N THR A 125 -3.14 -5.97 7.54
CA THR A 125 -3.93 -6.27 8.75
C THR A 125 -3.88 -5.15 9.80
N ASN A 126 -3.22 -4.03 9.50
CA ASN A 126 -3.13 -2.88 10.40
C ASN A 126 -4.47 -2.15 10.49
N ALA A 127 -4.65 -1.34 11.53
CA ALA A 127 -5.84 -0.50 11.70
C ALA A 127 -5.97 0.56 10.57
N GLN A 128 -4.83 1.11 10.13
CA GLN A 128 -4.70 1.88 8.91
C GLN A 128 -4.04 0.96 7.89
N ASP A 129 -4.79 0.46 6.94
CA ASP A 129 -4.46 -0.73 6.14
C ASP A 129 -3.99 -0.42 4.72
N LEU A 130 -4.02 0.85 4.32
CA LEU A 130 -3.60 1.36 3.01
C LEU A 130 -2.59 2.48 3.18
N SER A 131 -1.41 2.36 2.57
CA SER A 131 -0.40 3.43 2.47
C SER A 131 -0.46 4.11 1.11
N ILE A 132 -0.38 5.46 1.14
CA ILE A 132 -0.19 6.30 -0.04
C ILE A 132 1.06 7.17 0.18
N TYR A 133 1.90 7.29 -0.83
CA TYR A 133 3.07 8.16 -0.83
C TYR A 133 2.96 9.21 -1.93
N ASN A 134 3.22 10.47 -1.55
CA ASN A 134 3.36 11.58 -2.50
C ASN A 134 4.84 11.71 -2.91
N GLY A 135 5.18 11.30 -4.12
CA GLY A 135 6.52 11.40 -4.71
C GLY A 135 6.78 12.71 -5.45
N ALA A 136 6.04 13.77 -5.13
CA ALA A 136 6.30 15.12 -5.63
C ALA A 136 7.12 15.95 -4.64
N ASN A 137 7.78 17.00 -5.12
CA ASN A 137 8.49 17.98 -4.29
C ASN A 137 7.56 19.14 -3.83
N GLY A 138 6.26 18.91 -3.80
CA GLY A 138 5.25 19.89 -3.40
C GLY A 138 4.02 19.20 -2.80
N THR A 139 3.12 20.01 -2.28
CA THR A 139 1.88 19.54 -1.66
C THR A 139 0.86 19.11 -2.72
N ALA A 140 -0.01 18.16 -2.36
CA ALA A 140 -1.12 17.74 -3.19
C ALA A 140 -2.29 17.21 -2.33
N HIS A 141 -3.51 17.39 -2.80
CA HIS A 141 -4.66 16.71 -2.22
C HIS A 141 -4.91 15.38 -2.92
N VAL A 142 -5.37 14.40 -2.13
CA VAL A 142 -5.73 13.06 -2.62
C VAL A 142 -7.15 12.74 -2.22
N VAL A 143 -7.90 12.19 -3.18
CA VAL A 143 -9.24 11.64 -2.98
C VAL A 143 -9.23 10.18 -3.38
N ILE A 144 -9.88 9.31 -2.60
CA ILE A 144 -10.03 7.90 -2.90
C ILE A 144 -11.50 7.51 -2.80
N ASP A 145 -12.02 6.99 -3.90
CA ASP A 145 -13.35 6.39 -3.98
C ASP A 145 -13.21 4.88 -4.13
N VAL A 146 -13.86 4.09 -3.29
CA VAL A 146 -13.89 2.62 -3.37
C VAL A 146 -15.14 2.17 -4.12
N SER A 147 -15.01 1.14 -4.98
CA SER A 147 -16.10 0.58 -5.77
C SER A 147 -16.29 -0.93 -5.60
N GLY A 148 -15.45 -1.60 -4.82
CA GLY A 148 -15.55 -3.02 -4.53
C GLY A 148 -14.37 -3.51 -3.71
N TYR A 149 -14.46 -4.78 -3.30
CA TYR A 149 -13.41 -5.43 -2.53
C TYR A 149 -13.25 -6.90 -2.95
N PHE A 150 -12.16 -7.50 -2.52
CA PHE A 150 -11.86 -8.93 -2.66
C PHE A 150 -11.80 -9.57 -1.26
N GLN A 151 -12.45 -10.73 -1.13
CA GLN A 151 -12.49 -11.51 0.11
C GLN A 151 -12.40 -13.00 -0.18
#